data_17eb4bd352db035d762bd1fe4456682b
#
_entry.id   17eb4bd352db035d762bd1fe4456682b
#
_cell.length_a   1.000
_cell.length_b   1.000
_cell.length_c   1.000
_cell.angle_alpha   90.00
_cell.angle_beta   90.00
_cell.angle_gamma   90.00
#
_symmetry.space_group_name_H-M   'P 1'
#
loop_
_entity.id
_entity.type
_entity.pdbx_description
1 polymer ?
#
loop_
_entity_poly.entity_id
_entity_poly.type
_entity_poly.pdbx_seq_one_letter_code
_entity_poly.pdbx_strand_id
1 'polypeptide(L)' 'MKEYEIHTTVTYTTDGGTTEGSYFVEYVTAKNMAEAKHLLRSELKTAGYKNIRLDAIEV' A
#
# COMPACT_ATOMS: atom_id res chain seq x y z
N MET A 1 -1.13 12.79 15.94
CA MET A 1 -1.03 11.88 14.78
C MET A 1 0.20 12.22 13.96
N LYS A 2 0.79 11.24 13.33
CA LYS A 2 1.99 11.41 12.51
C LYS A 2 1.66 11.12 11.07
N GLU A 3 2.42 11.71 10.15
CA GLU A 3 2.28 11.45 8.73
C GLU A 3 3.38 10.52 8.26
N TYR A 4 3.03 9.55 7.43
CA TYR A 4 3.96 8.57 6.90
C TYR A 4 3.93 8.58 5.38
N GLU A 5 5.11 8.56 4.78
CA GLU A 5 5.28 8.38 3.35
C GLU A 5 5.50 6.89 3.13
N ILE A 6 4.62 6.25 2.38
CA ILE A 6 4.65 4.80 2.19
C ILE A 6 4.91 4.46 0.73
N HIS A 7 6.07 3.88 0.48
CA HIS A 7 6.46 3.38 -0.83
C HIS A 7 5.83 2.00 -1.00
N THR A 8 4.98 1.88 -1.99
CA THR A 8 4.07 0.75 -2.14
C THR A 8 4.33 -0.01 -3.43
N THR A 9 4.53 -1.33 -3.32
CA THR A 9 4.65 -2.22 -4.47
C THR A 9 3.55 -3.27 -4.35
N VAL A 10 2.80 -3.45 -5.43
CA VAL A 10 1.66 -4.38 -5.47
C VAL A 10 1.64 -5.12 -6.79
N THR A 11 0.88 -6.22 -6.83
CA THR A 11 0.55 -6.89 -8.09
C THR A 11 -0.96 -6.95 -8.24
N TYR A 12 -1.42 -7.04 -9.48
CA TYR A 12 -2.84 -7.18 -9.78
C TYR A 12 -2.99 -8.00 -11.06
N THR A 13 -4.17 -8.59 -11.23
CA THR A 13 -4.47 -9.37 -12.41
C THR A 13 -5.38 -8.56 -13.32
N THR A 14 -4.99 -8.42 -14.58
CA THR A 14 -5.78 -7.70 -15.58
C THR A 14 -6.96 -8.56 -16.06
N ASP A 15 -7.89 -7.95 -16.78
CA ASP A 15 -9.03 -8.65 -17.36
C ASP A 15 -8.59 -9.75 -18.32
N GLY A 16 -7.43 -9.60 -18.92
CA GLY A 16 -6.86 -10.62 -19.81
C GLY A 16 -6.17 -11.76 -19.07
N GLY A 17 -6.17 -11.75 -17.72
CA GLY A 17 -5.56 -12.79 -16.92
C GLY A 17 -4.05 -12.63 -16.70
N THR A 18 -3.48 -11.49 -17.11
CA THR A 18 -2.07 -11.20 -16.93
C THR A 18 -1.83 -10.57 -15.56
N THR A 19 -0.78 -11.01 -14.86
CA THR A 19 -0.37 -10.41 -13.59
C THR A 19 0.64 -9.30 -13.87
N GLU A 20 0.37 -8.11 -13.36
CA GLU A 20 1.24 -6.95 -13.52
C GLU A 20 1.58 -6.36 -12.17
N GLY A 21 2.73 -5.67 -12.09
CA GLY A 21 3.17 -4.98 -10.90
C GLY A 21 3.02 -3.48 -11.04
N SER A 22 2.89 -2.80 -9.90
CA SER A 22 2.81 -1.34 -9.86
C SER A 22 3.56 -0.83 -8.62
N TYR A 23 4.13 0.37 -8.75
CA TYR A 23 4.80 1.07 -7.65
C TYR A 23 4.22 2.48 -7.54
N PHE A 24 3.90 2.89 -6.32
CA PHE A 24 3.42 4.25 -6.07
C PHE A 24 3.72 4.65 -4.62
N VAL A 25 3.60 5.94 -4.34
CA VAL A 25 3.83 6.49 -3.00
C VAL A 25 2.52 7.05 -2.46
N GLU A 26 2.17 6.63 -1.25
CA GLU A 26 0.97 7.09 -0.55
C GLU A 26 1.36 7.78 0.75
N TYR A 27 0.58 8.78 1.16
CA TYR A 27 0.76 9.46 2.42
C TYR A 27 -0.40 9.13 3.35
N VAL A 28 -0.09 8.64 4.53
CA VAL A 28 -1.11 8.20 5.49
C VAL A 28 -0.83 8.85 6.85
N THR A 29 -1.87 9.41 7.47
CA THR A 29 -1.79 9.95 8.82
C THR A 29 -2.31 8.89 9.80
N ALA A 30 -1.52 8.56 10.80
CA ALA A 30 -1.86 7.53 11.78
C ALA A 30 -1.11 7.75 13.09
N LYS A 31 -1.44 6.97 14.10
CA LYS A 31 -0.80 7.07 15.42
C LYS A 31 0.65 6.58 15.38
N ASN A 32 0.90 5.56 14.59
CA ASN A 32 2.23 4.97 14.46
C ASN A 32 2.36 4.29 13.10
N MET A 33 3.57 3.84 12.80
CA MET A 33 3.88 3.23 11.51
C MET A 33 3.09 1.94 11.25
N ALA A 34 2.91 1.11 12.26
CA ALA A 34 2.17 -0.14 12.11
C ALA A 34 0.71 0.11 11.72
N GLU A 35 0.09 1.13 12.34
CA GLU A 35 -1.28 1.52 12.01
C GLU A 35 -1.36 2.06 10.57
N ALA A 36 -0.40 2.91 10.18
CA ALA A 36 -0.37 3.48 8.84
C ALA A 36 -0.31 2.38 7.78
N LYS A 37 0.58 1.41 7.97
CA LYS A 37 0.70 0.27 7.05
C LYS A 37 -0.56 -0.58 7.02
N HIS A 38 -1.17 -0.81 8.19
CA HIS A 38 -2.39 -1.60 8.30
C HIS A 38 -3.54 -0.96 7.53
N LEU A 39 -3.72 0.33 7.70
CA LEU A 39 -4.78 1.08 7.00
C LEU A 39 -4.62 0.99 5.48
N LEU A 40 -3.41 1.25 4.99
CA LEU A 40 -3.15 1.20 3.56
C LEU A 40 -3.29 -0.23 3.00
N ARG A 41 -2.75 -1.22 3.70
CA ARG A 41 -2.84 -2.61 3.26
C ARG A 41 -4.30 -3.06 3.16
N SER A 42 -5.12 -2.65 4.12
CA SER A 42 -6.54 -2.99 4.13
C SER A 42 -7.25 -2.40 2.91
N GLU A 43 -6.98 -1.14 2.57
CA GLU A 43 -7.54 -0.49 1.38
C GLU A 43 -7.11 -1.19 0.11
N LEU A 44 -5.83 -1.55 0.00
CA LEU A 44 -5.29 -2.19 -1.19
C LEU A 44 -5.87 -3.59 -1.39
N LYS A 45 -6.05 -4.35 -0.31
CA LYS A 45 -6.68 -5.66 -0.39
C LYS A 45 -8.13 -5.56 -0.85
N THR A 46 -8.85 -4.58 -0.34
CA THR A 46 -10.24 -4.33 -0.74
C THR A 46 -10.33 -3.97 -2.22
N ALA A 47 -9.32 -3.26 -2.73
CA ALA A 47 -9.25 -2.89 -4.15
C ALA A 47 -8.82 -4.06 -5.06
N GLY A 48 -8.43 -5.19 -4.49
CA GLY A 48 -8.06 -6.38 -5.27
C GLY A 48 -6.58 -6.56 -5.53
N TYR A 49 -5.72 -5.73 -4.95
CA TYR A 49 -4.27 -5.87 -5.10
C TYR A 49 -3.74 -7.04 -4.27
N LYS A 50 -2.66 -7.65 -4.75
CA LYS A 50 -2.00 -8.80 -4.12
C LYS A 50 -0.50 -8.53 -3.97
N ASN A 51 0.17 -9.38 -3.17
CA ASN A 51 1.62 -9.29 -2.94
C ASN A 51 2.03 -7.88 -2.55
N ILE A 52 1.32 -7.33 -1.57
CA ILE A 52 1.49 -5.94 -1.12
C ILE A 52 2.76 -5.81 -0.29
N ARG A 53 3.65 -4.91 -0.70
CA ARG A 53 4.88 -4.58 0.03
C ARG A 53 4.85 -3.09 0.37
N LEU A 54 5.06 -2.77 1.64
CA LEU A 54 4.99 -1.40 2.14
C LEU A 54 6.28 -1.04 2.87
N ASP A 55 6.92 0.06 2.45
CA ASP A 55 8.09 0.63 3.13
C ASP A 55 7.70 2.03 3.59
N ALA A 56 7.54 2.22 4.89
CA ALA A 56 7.05 3.47 5.45
C ALA A 56 8.16 4.28 6.11
N ILE A 57 8.08 5.59 5.90
CA ILE A 57 9.01 6.56 6.50
C ILE A 57 8.16 7.64 7.16
N GLU A 58 8.50 7.99 8.40
CA GLU A 58 7.83 9.10 9.08
C GLU A 58 8.33 10.43 8.49
N VAL A 59 7.41 11.30 8.15
CA VAL A 59 7.74 12.63 7.61
C VAL A 59 7.37 13.76 8.55
#